data_24729667bf0c13106f7433fb86bb5cab
#
_entry.id   24729667bf0c13106f7433fb86bb5cab
#
_cell.length_a   1.000
_cell.length_b   1.000
_cell.length_c   1.000
_cell.angle_alpha   90.00
_cell.angle_beta   90.00
_cell.angle_gamma   90.00
#
_symmetry.space_group_name_H-M   'P 1'
#
loop_
_entity.id
_entity.type
_entity.pdbx_description
1 polymer ?
#
loop_
_entity_poly.entity_id
_entity_poly.type
_entity_poly.pdbx_seq_one_letter_code
_entity_poly.pdbx_strand_id
1 'polypeptide(L)'
;MARVLIIDDSPTETHRLTGMLKKNGYEVLAADSGEAGYSMALREQPDAALMDIVLPGVNGFQATRQLSKASETEHIPVIIVTTKDQETDKVWGMRQGAKAYLTKPVNEKDLISILKEVIS
;
A
#
# COMPACT_ATOMS: atom_id res chain seq x y z
N MET A 1 4.93 -5.64 17.08
CA MET A 1 4.05 -6.10 16.00
C MET A 1 4.13 -5.16 14.81
N ALA A 2 4.29 -5.70 13.62
CA ALA A 2 4.38 -4.86 12.43
C ALA A 2 3.04 -4.19 12.12
N ARG A 3 3.09 -2.96 11.65
CA ARG A 3 1.93 -2.16 11.29
C ARG A 3 1.91 -1.91 9.79
N VAL A 4 0.74 -2.11 9.17
CA VAL A 4 0.53 -1.91 7.74
C VAL A 4 -0.51 -0.82 7.53
N LEU A 5 -0.16 0.17 6.70
CA LEU A 5 -1.06 1.25 6.33
C LEU A 5 -1.75 0.89 5.02
N ILE A 6 -3.08 0.88 5.01
CA ILE A 6 -3.86 0.68 3.79
C ILE A 6 -4.30 2.04 3.28
N ILE A 7 -4.00 2.34 2.01
CA ILE A 7 -4.43 3.57 1.35
C ILE A 7 -5.34 3.18 0.19
N ASP A 8 -6.64 3.27 0.43
CA ASP A 8 -7.68 2.81 -0.49
C ASP A 8 -8.99 3.51 -0.14
N ASP A 9 -9.71 4.01 -1.13
CA ASP A 9 -10.97 4.72 -0.87
C ASP A 9 -12.20 3.79 -0.83
N SER A 10 -12.02 2.49 -1.04
CA SER A 10 -13.09 1.50 -0.97
C SER A 10 -13.20 0.93 0.44
N PRO A 11 -14.30 1.21 1.17
CA PRO A 11 -14.50 0.61 2.50
C PRO A 11 -14.52 -0.91 2.47
N THR A 12 -15.09 -1.50 1.42
CA THR A 12 -15.17 -2.95 1.26
C THR A 12 -13.79 -3.57 1.13
N GLU A 13 -12.92 -2.99 0.28
CA GLU A 13 -11.55 -3.50 0.12
C GLU A 13 -10.72 -3.28 1.38
N THR A 14 -10.86 -2.12 2.01
CA THR A 14 -10.16 -1.85 3.26
C THR A 14 -10.54 -2.87 4.33
N HIS A 15 -11.83 -3.18 4.44
CA HIS A 15 -12.31 -4.17 5.40
C HIS A 15 -11.73 -5.56 5.10
N ARG A 16 -11.74 -5.95 3.83
CA ARG A 16 -11.23 -7.25 3.40
C ARG A 16 -9.74 -7.40 3.70
N LEU A 17 -8.95 -6.40 3.31
CA LEU A 17 -7.51 -6.40 3.57
C LEU A 17 -7.20 -6.37 5.06
N THR A 18 -7.95 -5.57 5.83
CA THR A 18 -7.79 -5.50 7.28
C THR A 18 -7.98 -6.87 7.93
N GLY A 19 -9.00 -7.61 7.49
CA GLY A 19 -9.26 -8.95 8.00
C GLY A 19 -8.10 -9.91 7.75
N MET A 20 -7.55 -9.89 6.53
CA MET A 20 -6.40 -10.71 6.18
C MET A 20 -5.17 -10.37 7.02
N LEU A 21 -4.91 -9.07 7.20
CA LEU A 21 -3.74 -8.61 7.93
C LEU A 21 -3.83 -8.94 9.41
N LYS A 22 -4.97 -8.67 10.04
CA LYS A 22 -5.17 -8.96 11.47
C LYS A 22 -5.09 -10.45 11.76
N LYS A 23 -5.64 -11.27 10.89
CA LYS A 23 -5.57 -12.71 11.00
C LYS A 23 -4.12 -13.21 11.03
N ASN A 24 -3.22 -12.48 10.40
CA ASN A 24 -1.80 -12.84 10.31
C ASN A 24 -0.92 -12.04 11.28
N GLY A 25 -1.52 -11.39 12.27
CA GLY A 25 -0.76 -10.74 13.34
C GLY A 25 -0.31 -9.32 13.09
N TYR A 26 -0.79 -8.67 12.02
CA TYR A 26 -0.43 -7.28 11.73
C TYR A 26 -1.42 -6.32 12.39
N GLU A 27 -0.91 -5.19 12.82
CA GLU A 27 -1.74 -4.04 13.18
C GLU A 27 -2.02 -3.25 11.90
N VAL A 28 -3.20 -2.62 11.81
CA VAL A 28 -3.66 -1.98 10.58
C VAL A 28 -4.00 -0.52 10.84
N LEU A 29 -3.51 0.34 9.94
CA LEU A 29 -3.91 1.73 9.83
C LEU A 29 -4.56 1.89 8.46
N ALA A 30 -5.49 2.83 8.32
CA ALA A 30 -6.18 3.04 7.05
C ALA A 30 -6.34 4.52 6.75
N ALA A 31 -6.19 4.86 5.47
CA ALA A 31 -6.44 6.19 4.93
C ALA A 31 -7.20 6.03 3.62
N ASP A 32 -8.03 6.99 3.28
CA ASP A 32 -8.92 6.92 2.11
C ASP A 32 -8.48 7.79 0.93
N SER A 33 -7.33 8.43 1.04
CA SER A 33 -6.77 9.24 -0.05
C SER A 33 -5.24 9.21 0.01
N GLY A 34 -4.61 9.61 -1.09
CA GLY A 34 -3.15 9.71 -1.13
C GLY A 34 -2.62 10.73 -0.14
N GLU A 35 -3.30 11.86 -0.02
CA GLU A 35 -2.90 12.93 0.91
C GLU A 35 -3.00 12.48 2.37
N ALA A 36 -4.13 11.88 2.74
CA ALA A 36 -4.32 11.36 4.09
C ALA A 36 -3.32 10.23 4.39
N GLY A 37 -3.04 9.40 3.39
CA GLY A 37 -2.06 8.33 3.50
C GLY A 37 -0.66 8.84 3.77
N TYR A 38 -0.24 9.89 3.06
CA TYR A 38 1.07 10.50 3.27
C TYR A 38 1.19 11.09 4.67
N SER A 39 0.17 11.85 5.10
CA SER A 39 0.15 12.43 6.45
C SER A 39 0.23 11.37 7.52
N MET A 40 -0.50 10.28 7.34
CA MET A 40 -0.50 9.18 8.29
C MET A 40 0.85 8.45 8.30
N ALA A 41 1.47 8.26 7.14
CA ALA A 41 2.78 7.63 7.05
C ALA A 41 3.85 8.45 7.78
N LEU A 42 3.80 9.78 7.64
CA LEU A 42 4.71 10.67 8.37
C LEU A 42 4.54 10.54 9.88
N ARG A 43 3.30 10.55 10.34
CA ARG A 43 3.00 10.55 11.78
C ARG A 43 3.20 9.19 12.41
N GLU A 44 2.72 8.14 11.76
CA GLU A 44 2.65 6.80 12.36
C GLU A 44 3.85 5.91 12.02
N GLN A 45 4.58 6.22 10.98
CA GLN A 45 5.75 5.44 10.54
C GLN A 45 5.46 3.93 10.46
N PRO A 46 4.50 3.52 9.60
CA PRO A 46 4.17 2.09 9.45
C PRO A 46 5.33 1.32 8.85
N ASP A 47 5.28 0.01 8.97
CA ASP A 47 6.33 -0.88 8.45
C ASP A 47 6.15 -1.16 6.95
N ALA A 48 4.95 -0.96 6.42
CA ALA A 48 4.65 -1.09 4.99
C ALA A 48 3.36 -0.33 4.67
N ALA A 49 3.16 0.00 3.40
CA ALA A 49 1.93 0.62 2.92
C ALA A 49 1.38 -0.17 1.73
N LEU A 50 0.07 -0.40 1.74
CA LEU A 50 -0.66 -0.98 0.61
C LEU A 50 -1.38 0.17 -0.09
N MET A 51 -1.11 0.37 -1.38
CA MET A 51 -1.54 1.56 -2.12
C MET A 51 -2.40 1.18 -3.31
N ASP A 52 -3.65 1.65 -3.33
CA ASP A 52 -4.45 1.56 -4.55
C ASP A 52 -4.05 2.69 -5.51
N ILE A 53 -4.17 2.43 -6.81
CA ILE A 53 -3.90 3.41 -7.86
C ILE A 53 -5.10 4.34 -8.05
N VAL A 54 -6.30 3.79 -8.02
CA VAL A 54 -7.53 4.55 -8.30
C VAL A 54 -8.00 5.22 -7.00
N LEU A 55 -7.54 6.44 -6.79
CA LEU A 55 -7.84 7.22 -5.60
C LEU A 55 -8.38 8.59 -6.00
N PRO A 56 -9.22 9.23 -5.15
CA PRO A 56 -9.64 10.61 -5.40
C PRO A 56 -8.47 11.57 -5.24
N GLY A 57 -8.44 12.64 -6.01
CA GLY A 57 -7.37 13.64 -5.96
C GLY A 57 -6.06 13.09 -6.51
N VAL A 58 -5.04 13.03 -5.67
CA VAL A 58 -3.74 12.47 -6.04
C VAL A 58 -3.90 10.96 -6.25
N ASN A 59 -3.53 10.48 -7.44
CA ASN A 59 -3.64 9.04 -7.72
C ASN A 59 -2.53 8.25 -7.02
N GLY A 60 -2.67 6.92 -7.00
CA GLY A 60 -1.74 6.05 -6.27
C GLY A 60 -0.32 6.04 -6.83
N PHE A 61 -0.14 6.29 -8.12
CA PHE A 61 1.20 6.42 -8.69
C PHE A 61 1.92 7.63 -8.10
N GLN A 62 1.24 8.77 -8.06
CA GLN A 62 1.78 10.00 -7.50
C GLN A 62 2.03 9.87 -6.00
N ALA A 63 1.11 9.23 -5.28
CA ALA A 63 1.26 9.00 -3.84
C ALA A 63 2.44 8.08 -3.55
N THR A 64 2.63 7.03 -4.36
CA THR A 64 3.78 6.12 -4.23
C THR A 64 5.08 6.89 -4.44
N ARG A 65 5.13 7.73 -5.47
CA ARG A 65 6.32 8.54 -5.74
C ARG A 65 6.63 9.48 -4.57
N GLN A 66 5.62 10.13 -4.03
CA GLN A 66 5.79 11.04 -2.89
C GLN A 66 6.38 10.30 -1.69
N LEU A 67 5.82 9.15 -1.33
CA LEU A 67 6.33 8.35 -0.21
C LEU A 67 7.76 7.88 -0.46
N SER A 68 8.05 7.44 -1.68
CA SER A 68 9.37 6.88 -2.01
C SER A 68 10.47 7.91 -2.09
N LYS A 69 10.14 9.17 -2.32
CA LYS A 69 11.13 10.24 -2.49
C LYS A 69 11.36 11.08 -1.25
N ALA A 70 10.39 11.17 -0.35
CA ALA A 70 10.55 11.97 0.86
C ALA A 70 11.47 11.25 1.84
N SER A 71 12.43 11.98 2.41
CA SER A 71 13.42 11.39 3.31
C SER A 71 12.79 10.75 4.55
N GLU A 72 11.64 11.27 4.99
CA GLU A 72 10.95 10.77 6.18
C GLU A 72 10.16 9.49 5.93
N THR A 73 9.88 9.14 4.66
CA THR A 73 9.04 7.99 4.31
C THR A 73 9.68 7.04 3.29
N GLU A 74 10.84 7.36 2.74
CA GLU A 74 11.46 6.55 1.69
C GLU A 74 11.79 5.12 2.14
N HIS A 75 11.95 4.91 3.43
CA HIS A 75 12.25 3.59 4.00
C HIS A 75 11.01 2.70 4.12
N ILE A 76 9.81 3.28 3.97
CA ILE A 76 8.55 2.52 4.08
C ILE A 76 8.28 1.84 2.73
N PRO A 77 8.30 0.50 2.66
CA PRO A 77 8.00 -0.18 1.40
C PRO A 77 6.55 -0.01 1.02
N VAL A 78 6.31 0.34 -0.25
CA VAL A 78 4.97 0.49 -0.81
C VAL A 78 4.68 -0.70 -1.71
N ILE A 79 3.56 -1.37 -1.47
CA ILE A 79 3.03 -2.44 -2.29
C ILE A 79 1.76 -1.92 -2.95
N ILE A 80 1.73 -1.89 -4.28
CA ILE A 80 0.53 -1.48 -5.00
C ILE A 80 -0.46 -2.64 -5.01
N VAL A 81 -1.72 -2.34 -4.67
CA VAL A 81 -2.82 -3.31 -4.64
C VAL A 81 -4.01 -2.66 -5.35
N THR A 82 -4.30 -3.07 -6.58
CA THR A 82 -5.26 -2.36 -7.44
C THR A 82 -5.93 -3.29 -8.44
N THR A 83 -7.02 -2.82 -9.05
CA THR A 83 -7.68 -3.54 -10.16
C THR A 83 -6.98 -3.33 -11.50
N LYS A 84 -6.08 -2.35 -11.60
CA LYS A 84 -5.33 -2.08 -12.84
C LYS A 84 -4.31 -3.19 -13.05
N ASP A 85 -4.45 -3.96 -14.12
CA ASP A 85 -3.67 -5.18 -14.34
C ASP A 85 -2.84 -5.19 -15.62
N GLN A 86 -2.76 -4.07 -16.34
CA GLN A 86 -1.96 -4.01 -17.56
C GLN A 86 -0.47 -3.98 -17.23
N GLU A 87 0.33 -4.54 -18.13
CA GLU A 87 1.79 -4.58 -17.94
C GLU A 87 2.36 -3.17 -17.80
N THR A 88 1.82 -2.20 -18.56
CA THR A 88 2.25 -0.81 -18.46
C THR A 88 1.98 -0.20 -17.09
N ASP A 89 0.86 -0.57 -16.45
CA ASP A 89 0.55 -0.13 -15.08
C ASP A 89 1.58 -0.65 -14.10
N LYS A 90 1.95 -1.92 -14.23
CA LYS A 90 2.94 -2.56 -13.35
C LYS A 90 4.31 -1.92 -13.49
N VAL A 91 4.75 -1.72 -14.72
CA VAL A 91 6.04 -1.07 -15.00
C VAL A 91 6.06 0.33 -14.41
N TRP A 92 4.97 1.09 -14.61
CA TRP A 92 4.89 2.46 -14.13
C TRP A 92 4.91 2.52 -12.59
N GLY A 93 4.17 1.60 -11.94
CA GLY A 93 4.15 1.52 -10.48
C GLY A 93 5.52 1.25 -9.89
N MET A 94 6.25 0.31 -10.47
CA MET A 94 7.61 -0.01 -10.00
C MET A 94 8.55 1.17 -10.21
N ARG A 95 8.39 1.92 -11.27
CA ARG A 95 9.19 3.14 -11.52
C ARG A 95 8.92 4.24 -10.49
N GLN A 96 7.72 4.27 -9.91
CA GLN A 96 7.40 5.25 -8.87
C GLN A 96 8.00 4.85 -7.51
N GLY A 97 8.58 3.68 -7.42
CA GLY A 97 9.26 3.21 -6.21
C GLY A 97 8.55 2.09 -5.46
N ALA A 98 7.46 1.54 -6.01
CA ALA A 98 6.80 0.40 -5.37
C ALA A 98 7.74 -0.81 -5.33
N LYS A 99 7.64 -1.60 -4.28
CA LYS A 99 8.44 -2.82 -4.11
C LYS A 99 7.75 -4.04 -4.70
N ALA A 100 6.42 -3.99 -4.85
CA ALA A 100 5.65 -5.07 -5.43
C ALA A 100 4.33 -4.52 -5.97
N TYR A 101 3.67 -5.32 -6.81
CA TYR A 101 2.41 -4.93 -7.46
C TYR A 101 1.48 -6.15 -7.44
N LEU A 102 0.33 -6.01 -6.79
CA LEU A 102 -0.68 -7.07 -6.71
C LEU A 102 -1.97 -6.59 -7.35
N THR A 103 -2.62 -7.47 -8.11
CA THR A 103 -3.90 -7.16 -8.75
C THR A 103 -5.05 -7.71 -7.91
N LYS A 104 -6.08 -6.90 -7.70
CA LYS A 104 -7.29 -7.34 -7.00
C LYS A 104 -8.10 -8.31 -7.87
N PRO A 105 -8.76 -9.29 -7.27
CA PRO A 105 -8.82 -9.58 -5.85
C PRO A 105 -7.53 -10.24 -5.37
N VAL A 106 -6.96 -9.70 -4.30
CA VAL A 106 -5.72 -10.20 -3.75
C VAL A 106 -5.98 -11.48 -2.96
N ASN A 107 -5.10 -12.44 -3.15
CA ASN A 107 -5.15 -13.66 -2.36
C ASN A 107 -4.30 -13.46 -1.10
N GLU A 108 -4.82 -13.93 0.00
CA GLU A 108 -4.20 -13.73 1.32
C GLU A 108 -2.77 -14.26 1.36
N LYS A 109 -2.54 -15.45 0.81
CA LYS A 109 -1.22 -16.07 0.80
C LYS A 109 -0.17 -15.20 0.10
N ASP A 110 -0.53 -14.64 -1.06
CA ASP A 110 0.38 -13.81 -1.83
C ASP A 110 0.68 -12.50 -1.09
N LEU A 111 -0.35 -11.89 -0.52
CA LEU A 111 -0.18 -10.66 0.24
C LEU A 111 0.76 -10.84 1.42
N ILE A 112 0.53 -11.88 2.22
CA ILE A 112 1.34 -12.12 3.42
C ILE A 112 2.77 -12.50 3.05
N SER A 113 2.94 -13.28 1.98
CA SER A 113 4.28 -13.64 1.50
C SER A 113 5.10 -12.40 1.13
N ILE A 114 4.49 -11.47 0.40
CA ILE A 114 5.16 -10.24 -0.01
C ILE A 114 5.46 -9.35 1.20
N LEU A 115 4.54 -9.24 2.14
CA LEU A 115 4.76 -8.44 3.35
C LEU A 115 5.94 -8.97 4.15
N LYS A 116 6.03 -10.28 4.33
CA LYS A 116 7.17 -10.88 5.02
C LYS A 116 8.49 -10.59 4.32
N GLU A 117 8.47 -10.54 3.01
CA GLU A 117 9.67 -10.26 2.21
C GLU A 117 10.12 -8.81 2.37
N VAL A 118 9.20 -7.85 2.35
CA VAL A 118 9.56 -6.42 2.35
C VAL A 118 9.75 -5.83 3.75
N ILE A 119 9.17 -6.43 4.78
CA ILE A 119 9.27 -5.94 6.17
C ILE A 119 10.48 -6.51 6.91
N SER A 120 11.06 -7.55 6.41
CA SER A 120 12.17 -8.25 7.08
C SER A 120 13.35 -7.38 7.50
#